data_98e7e46ae0c17cc2e869c6ebc39af576
#
_entry.id   98e7e46ae0c17cc2e869c6ebc39af576
#
_cell.length_a   1.000
_cell.length_b   1.000
_cell.length_c   1.000
_cell.angle_alpha   90.00
_cell.angle_beta   90.00
_cell.angle_gamma   90.00
#
_symmetry.space_group_name_H-M   'P 1'
#
loop_
_entity.id
_entity.type
_entity.pdbx_description
1 polymer ?
#
loop_
_entity_poly.entity_id
_entity_poly.type
_entity_poly.pdbx_seq_one_letter_code
_entity_poly.pdbx_strand_id
1 'polypeptide(L)'
;PALPFAMILFALWFNKGKRQEPGRHRRDRRRPTMWTSYLSGQFFLPLLAIFYLIGYPLVNEYILSSDVSTERSQAAQYIKENTKDGDTIYAWDTSASLYQKSGRLSAVSLLSPTLYVGTAENRLSLQNGLENSQPKYILVNNDVKLLSDVKRLISQNYKEAGLKLDHFKLYQLK
;
A
#
# COMPACT_ATOMS: atom_id res chain seq x y z
N PRO A 1 8.62 8.13 5.43
CA PRO A 1 9.74 9.08 5.26
C PRO A 1 10.45 9.47 6.57
N ALA A 2 9.92 9.13 7.77
CA ALA A 2 10.51 9.53 9.07
C ALA A 2 11.67 8.64 9.56
N LEU A 3 11.82 7.43 9.02
CA LEU A 3 12.83 6.45 9.47
C LEU A 3 14.29 6.91 9.30
N PRO A 4 14.71 7.54 8.18
CA PRO A 4 16.11 7.97 8.06
C PRO A 4 16.49 9.06 9.06
N PHE A 5 15.57 9.94 9.44
CA PHE A 5 15.81 10.99 10.44
C PHE A 5 15.99 10.42 11.86
N ALA A 6 15.21 9.40 12.23
CA ALA A 6 15.34 8.74 13.53
C ALA A 6 16.69 8.03 13.67
N MET A 7 17.20 7.43 12.60
CA MET A 7 18.52 6.78 12.59
C MET A 7 19.66 7.78 12.72
N ILE A 8 19.57 8.95 12.09
CA ILE A 8 20.56 10.02 12.21
C ILE A 8 20.57 10.60 13.64
N LEU A 9 19.41 10.84 14.23
CA LEU A 9 19.31 11.33 15.61
C LEU A 9 19.87 10.32 16.62
N PHE A 10 19.61 9.02 16.41
CA PHE A 10 20.13 7.96 17.26
C PHE A 10 21.65 7.85 17.15
N ALA A 11 22.21 7.96 15.95
CA ALA A 11 23.68 7.97 15.73
C ALA A 11 24.34 9.18 16.37
N LEU A 12 23.74 10.35 16.30
CA LEU A 12 24.22 11.58 16.95
C LEU A 12 24.12 11.50 18.48
N TRP A 13 23.06 10.88 19.02
CA TRP A 13 22.89 10.68 20.46
C TRP A 13 23.95 9.71 21.03
N PHE A 14 24.23 8.63 20.31
CA PHE A 14 25.24 7.64 20.70
C PHE A 14 26.68 8.17 20.64
N ASN A 15 26.95 9.11 19.72
CA ASN A 15 28.28 9.73 19.60
C ASN A 15 28.55 10.81 20.67
N LYS A 16 27.48 11.37 21.25
CA LYS A 16 27.59 12.39 22.30
C LYS A 16 28.11 11.84 23.65
N GLY A 17 27.98 10.52 23.86
CA GLY A 17 28.49 9.83 25.07
C GLY A 17 30.00 9.62 25.13
N LYS A 18 30.73 9.94 24.07
CA LYS A 18 32.20 9.73 23.99
C LYS A 18 33.05 10.98 24.20
N ARG A 19 32.54 12.06 24.78
CA ARG A 19 33.40 13.14 25.25
C ARG A 19 34.15 12.65 26.49
N GLN A 20 35.38 12.17 26.26
CA GLN A 20 36.35 11.88 27.30
C GLN A 20 36.62 13.14 28.10
N GLU A 21 36.35 13.11 29.40
CA GLU A 21 36.94 14.05 30.34
C GLU A 21 38.45 13.76 30.45
N PRO A 22 39.29 14.75 30.28
CA PRO A 22 40.72 14.59 30.53
C PRO A 22 40.98 14.64 32.02
N GLY A 23 41.44 13.55 32.58
CA GLY A 23 42.16 13.55 33.86
C GLY A 23 41.40 13.00 35.05
N ARG A 24 41.51 11.67 35.23
CA ARG A 24 41.66 11.04 36.53
C ARG A 24 42.29 9.66 36.37
N HIS A 25 43.60 9.60 36.65
CA HIS A 25 44.31 8.34 36.91
C HIS A 25 43.67 7.62 38.09
N ARG A 26 42.89 6.56 37.83
CA ARG A 26 42.68 5.47 38.79
C ARG A 26 42.74 4.16 38.03
N ARG A 27 43.85 3.43 38.27
CA ARG A 27 44.03 2.03 37.86
C ARG A 27 42.95 1.20 38.54
N ASP A 28 41.90 0.89 37.80
CA ASP A 28 41.03 -0.26 38.13
C ASP A 28 40.98 -1.14 36.88
N ARG A 29 41.88 -2.13 36.85
CA ARG A 29 41.91 -3.18 35.81
C ARG A 29 40.74 -4.11 36.04
N ARG A 30 39.51 -3.69 35.79
CA ARG A 30 38.42 -4.62 35.54
C ARG A 30 38.48 -4.98 34.06
N ARG A 31 38.87 -6.22 33.74
CA ARG A 31 38.82 -6.79 32.41
C ARG A 31 37.37 -6.62 31.92
N PRO A 32 37.12 -5.96 30.78
CA PRO A 32 35.77 -5.92 30.22
C PRO A 32 35.38 -7.37 29.96
N THR A 33 34.26 -7.79 30.52
CA THR A 33 33.69 -9.11 30.23
C THR A 33 33.44 -9.18 28.73
N MET A 34 33.74 -10.30 28.08
CA MET A 34 33.65 -10.49 26.63
C MET A 34 32.29 -10.06 26.05
N TRP A 35 31.22 -10.09 26.84
CA TRP A 35 29.88 -9.69 26.47
C TRP A 35 29.71 -8.19 26.16
N THR A 36 30.47 -7.31 26.79
CA THR A 36 30.39 -5.85 26.54
C THR A 36 31.06 -5.42 25.25
N SER A 37 31.97 -6.24 24.71
CA SER A 37 32.63 -5.97 23.42
C SER A 37 31.77 -6.32 22.22
N TYR A 38 30.82 -7.24 22.35
CA TYR A 38 29.90 -7.60 21.26
C TYR A 38 28.78 -6.56 21.07
N LEU A 39 28.51 -5.74 22.09
CA LEU A 39 27.58 -4.61 22.03
C LEU A 39 28.27 -3.30 21.60
N SER A 40 29.56 -3.34 21.25
CA SER A 40 30.21 -2.19 20.64
C SER A 40 29.52 -1.91 19.29
N GLY A 41 29.15 -0.64 19.06
CA GLY A 41 28.31 -0.19 17.94
C GLY A 41 28.73 -0.62 16.53
N GLN A 42 29.88 -1.30 16.41
CA GLN A 42 30.39 -1.87 15.17
C GLN A 42 29.56 -3.06 14.65
N PHE A 43 28.95 -3.85 15.54
CA PHE A 43 28.10 -4.99 15.15
C PHE A 43 26.62 -4.66 15.16
N PHE A 44 26.22 -3.60 15.86
CA PHE A 44 24.82 -3.21 15.95
C PHE A 44 24.27 -2.67 14.63
N LEU A 45 25.04 -1.91 13.87
CA LEU A 45 24.64 -1.38 12.56
C LEU A 45 24.44 -2.48 11.51
N PRO A 46 25.35 -3.45 11.29
CA PRO A 46 25.11 -4.53 10.36
C PRO A 46 23.96 -5.45 10.80
N LEU A 47 23.78 -5.68 12.10
CA LEU A 47 22.66 -6.48 12.62
C LEU A 47 21.31 -5.78 12.40
N LEU A 48 21.25 -4.47 12.58
CA LEU A 48 20.09 -3.64 12.24
C LEU A 48 19.82 -3.63 10.74
N ALA A 49 20.84 -3.57 9.90
CA ALA A 49 20.71 -3.64 8.45
C ALA A 49 20.19 -5.01 8.00
N ILE A 50 20.67 -6.10 8.58
CA ILE A 50 20.19 -7.46 8.32
C ILE A 50 18.73 -7.60 8.78
N PHE A 51 18.40 -7.10 9.97
CA PHE A 51 17.02 -7.12 10.48
C PHE A 51 16.08 -6.31 9.59
N TYR A 52 16.54 -5.18 9.08
CA TYR A 52 15.76 -4.35 8.14
C TYR A 52 15.60 -5.04 6.77
N LEU A 53 16.68 -5.62 6.22
CA LEU A 53 16.64 -6.26 4.90
C LEU A 53 15.81 -7.56 4.88
N ILE A 54 15.82 -8.32 5.98
CA ILE A 54 15.11 -9.58 6.08
C ILE A 54 13.75 -9.39 6.77
N GLY A 55 13.70 -8.60 7.84
CA GLY A 55 12.49 -8.40 8.64
C GLY A 55 11.46 -7.53 7.96
N TYR A 56 11.89 -6.49 7.23
CA TYR A 56 10.96 -5.58 6.55
C TYR A 56 10.10 -6.26 5.47
N PRO A 57 10.67 -7.08 4.54
CA PRO A 57 9.84 -7.81 3.59
C PRO A 57 8.93 -8.84 4.27
N LEU A 58 9.42 -9.57 5.28
CA LEU A 58 8.59 -10.54 6.01
C LEU A 58 7.43 -9.88 6.76
N VAL A 59 7.67 -8.77 7.42
CA VAL A 59 6.61 -7.98 8.11
C VAL A 59 5.64 -7.39 7.09
N ASN A 60 6.15 -6.89 5.98
CA ASN A 60 5.32 -6.30 4.94
C ASN A 60 4.45 -7.36 4.24
N GLU A 61 4.98 -8.54 4.00
CA GLU A 61 4.26 -9.64 3.36
C GLU A 61 3.27 -10.33 4.31
N TYR A 62 3.60 -10.46 5.59
CA TYR A 62 2.78 -11.18 6.55
C TYR A 62 1.77 -10.31 7.32
N ILE A 63 2.10 -9.04 7.59
CA ILE A 63 1.23 -8.14 8.37
C ILE A 63 0.41 -7.21 7.45
N LEU A 64 0.94 -6.85 6.28
CA LEU A 64 0.29 -5.92 5.34
C LEU A 64 -0.36 -6.61 4.14
N SER A 65 -0.21 -7.93 3.96
CA SER A 65 -1.09 -8.70 3.08
C SER A 65 -2.45 -8.85 3.76
N SER A 66 -3.18 -7.74 3.84
CA SER A 66 -4.55 -7.77 4.31
C SER A 66 -5.38 -8.63 3.35
N ASP A 67 -6.42 -9.28 3.85
CA ASP A 67 -7.41 -10.02 3.06
C ASP A 67 -7.88 -9.20 1.85
N VAL A 68 -8.02 -7.89 2.03
CA VAL A 68 -8.32 -6.89 1.00
C VAL A 68 -7.31 -6.89 -0.16
N SER A 69 -6.01 -7.04 0.10
CA SER A 69 -4.99 -7.10 -0.98
C SER A 69 -5.06 -8.41 -1.76
N THR A 70 -5.37 -9.50 -1.08
CA THR A 70 -5.54 -10.82 -1.68
C THR A 70 -6.78 -10.86 -2.56
N GLU A 71 -7.93 -10.38 -2.08
CA GLU A 71 -9.16 -10.27 -2.85
C GLU A 71 -9.02 -9.37 -4.07
N ARG A 72 -8.31 -8.24 -3.92
CA ARG A 72 -8.00 -7.35 -5.04
C ARG A 72 -7.15 -8.05 -6.10
N SER A 73 -6.24 -8.94 -5.70
CA SER A 73 -5.43 -9.74 -6.63
C SER A 73 -6.27 -10.80 -7.33
N GLN A 74 -7.20 -11.45 -6.62
CA GLN A 74 -8.15 -12.39 -7.21
C GLN A 74 -9.07 -11.71 -8.22
N ALA A 75 -9.59 -10.52 -7.89
CA ALA A 75 -10.40 -9.72 -8.81
C ALA A 75 -9.60 -9.32 -10.06
N ALA A 76 -8.33 -8.91 -9.88
CA ALA A 76 -7.46 -8.54 -10.99
C ALA A 76 -7.15 -9.71 -11.91
N GLN A 77 -6.93 -10.90 -11.37
CA GLN A 77 -6.72 -12.11 -12.15
C GLN A 77 -7.99 -12.49 -12.92
N TYR A 78 -9.13 -12.50 -12.26
CA TYR A 78 -10.41 -12.76 -12.91
C TYR A 78 -10.67 -11.80 -14.09
N ILE A 79 -10.44 -10.50 -13.88
CA ILE A 79 -10.57 -9.48 -14.91
C ILE A 79 -9.61 -9.77 -16.07
N LYS A 80 -8.33 -10.05 -15.79
CA LYS A 80 -7.33 -10.35 -16.81
C LYS A 80 -7.71 -11.52 -17.70
N GLU A 81 -8.25 -12.58 -17.11
CA GLU A 81 -8.68 -13.80 -17.82
C GLU A 81 -9.94 -13.57 -18.67
N ASN A 82 -10.82 -12.63 -18.26
CA ASN A 82 -12.10 -12.38 -18.92
C ASN A 82 -12.13 -11.09 -19.76
N THR A 83 -10.99 -10.45 -19.99
CA THR A 83 -10.86 -9.23 -20.80
C THR A 83 -9.75 -9.37 -21.84
N LYS A 84 -9.88 -8.61 -22.94
CA LYS A 84 -8.86 -8.48 -23.97
C LYS A 84 -7.98 -7.25 -23.70
N ASP A 85 -6.81 -7.22 -24.35
CA ASP A 85 -5.99 -6.01 -24.38
C ASP A 85 -6.78 -4.89 -25.09
N GLY A 86 -6.92 -3.75 -24.44
CA GLY A 86 -7.76 -2.65 -24.91
C GLY A 86 -9.13 -2.53 -24.20
N ASP A 87 -9.62 -3.58 -23.53
CA ASP A 87 -10.78 -3.44 -22.66
C ASP A 87 -10.43 -2.54 -21.46
N THR A 88 -11.31 -1.62 -21.11
CA THR A 88 -11.15 -0.74 -19.96
C THR A 88 -11.91 -1.26 -18.76
N ILE A 89 -11.42 -0.93 -17.59
CA ILE A 89 -12.02 -1.28 -16.29
C ILE A 89 -12.11 -0.05 -15.40
N TYR A 90 -12.87 -0.15 -14.33
CA TYR A 90 -12.89 0.88 -13.31
C TYR A 90 -12.87 0.30 -11.89
N ALA A 91 -12.16 0.97 -10.98
CA ALA A 91 -12.09 0.60 -9.57
C ALA A 91 -12.62 1.73 -8.70
N TRP A 92 -13.72 1.46 -7.99
CA TRP A 92 -14.19 2.29 -6.89
C TRP A 92 -13.49 1.84 -5.61
N ASP A 93 -12.22 2.22 -5.46
CA ASP A 93 -11.34 1.75 -4.38
C ASP A 93 -10.36 2.84 -3.97
N THR A 94 -9.75 2.69 -2.80
CA THR A 94 -8.69 3.57 -2.29
C THR A 94 -7.33 3.35 -2.98
N SER A 95 -7.17 2.24 -3.70
CA SER A 95 -5.93 1.83 -4.34
C SER A 95 -6.07 1.65 -5.85
N ALA A 96 -5.10 2.12 -6.60
CA ALA A 96 -5.01 1.92 -8.04
C ALA A 96 -4.33 0.58 -8.44
N SER A 97 -4.02 -0.29 -7.47
CA SER A 97 -3.28 -1.54 -7.72
C SER A 97 -4.03 -2.54 -8.60
N LEU A 98 -5.37 -2.44 -8.70
CA LEU A 98 -6.16 -3.26 -9.60
C LEU A 98 -5.69 -3.12 -11.05
N TYR A 99 -5.46 -1.90 -11.51
CA TYR A 99 -5.04 -1.62 -12.89
C TYR A 99 -3.68 -2.23 -13.20
N GLN A 100 -2.73 -2.08 -12.25
CA GLN A 100 -1.39 -2.65 -12.39
C GLN A 100 -1.43 -4.20 -12.42
N LYS A 101 -2.20 -4.81 -11.52
CA LYS A 101 -2.28 -6.27 -11.41
C LYS A 101 -3.05 -6.92 -12.57
N SER A 102 -4.10 -6.28 -13.06
CA SER A 102 -4.88 -6.78 -14.20
C SER A 102 -4.23 -6.48 -15.54
N GLY A 103 -3.33 -5.48 -15.62
CA GLY A 103 -2.76 -5.00 -16.87
C GLY A 103 -3.78 -4.30 -17.76
N ARG A 104 -4.85 -3.76 -17.18
CA ARG A 104 -5.93 -3.06 -17.92
C ARG A 104 -5.92 -1.58 -17.60
N LEU A 105 -6.32 -0.77 -18.56
CA LEU A 105 -6.40 0.68 -18.40
C LEU A 105 -7.71 1.09 -17.71
N SER A 106 -7.63 2.21 -17.01
CA SER A 106 -8.82 2.83 -16.45
C SER A 106 -9.69 3.43 -17.54
N ALA A 107 -11.01 3.27 -17.40
CA ALA A 107 -11.99 3.90 -18.28
C ALA A 107 -12.03 5.43 -18.14
N VAL A 108 -11.57 5.95 -17.01
CA VAL A 108 -11.59 7.39 -16.71
C VAL A 108 -10.24 7.80 -16.10
N SER A 109 -9.92 9.08 -16.20
CA SER A 109 -8.66 9.63 -15.66
C SER A 109 -8.58 9.61 -14.13
N LEU A 110 -9.72 9.59 -13.43
CA LEU A 110 -9.81 9.53 -11.97
C LEU A 110 -9.65 8.09 -11.49
N LEU A 111 -8.42 7.68 -11.22
CA LEU A 111 -8.06 6.31 -10.82
C LEU A 111 -8.53 5.93 -9.42
N SER A 112 -8.63 6.90 -8.50
CA SER A 112 -9.07 6.69 -7.12
C SER A 112 -10.11 7.74 -6.75
N PRO A 113 -11.38 7.38 -6.68
CA PRO A 113 -12.46 8.34 -6.47
C PRO A 113 -12.46 8.96 -5.10
N THR A 114 -11.91 8.29 -4.09
CA THR A 114 -11.99 8.71 -2.69
C THR A 114 -11.29 10.03 -2.39
N LEU A 115 -10.25 10.37 -3.15
CA LEU A 115 -9.49 11.60 -2.95
C LEU A 115 -10.03 12.79 -3.77
N TYR A 116 -10.73 12.53 -4.88
CA TYR A 116 -11.01 13.55 -5.89
C TYR A 116 -12.51 13.88 -6.07
N VAL A 117 -13.40 13.10 -5.47
CA VAL A 117 -14.87 13.28 -5.66
C VAL A 117 -15.45 14.41 -4.79
N GLY A 118 -14.62 15.19 -4.12
CA GLY A 118 -15.05 16.31 -3.27
C GLY A 118 -15.74 17.44 -4.02
N THR A 119 -15.36 17.68 -5.29
CA THR A 119 -15.92 18.76 -6.11
C THR A 119 -17.04 18.27 -7.03
N ALA A 120 -18.02 19.15 -7.30
CA ALA A 120 -19.12 18.83 -8.23
C ALA A 120 -18.61 18.55 -9.65
N GLU A 121 -17.57 19.26 -10.07
CA GLU A 121 -16.95 19.13 -11.39
C GLU A 121 -16.31 17.74 -11.58
N ASN A 122 -15.57 17.26 -10.58
CA ASN A 122 -14.97 15.93 -10.63
C ASN A 122 -16.03 14.81 -10.64
N ARG A 123 -17.15 15.00 -9.93
CA ARG A 123 -18.27 14.05 -9.94
C ARG A 123 -18.91 13.96 -11.31
N LEU A 124 -19.18 15.09 -11.95
CA LEU A 124 -19.72 15.15 -13.31
C LEU A 124 -18.75 14.54 -14.32
N SER A 125 -17.47 14.87 -14.24
CA SER A 125 -16.43 14.30 -15.10
C SER A 125 -16.35 12.78 -14.97
N LEU A 126 -16.40 12.28 -13.74
CA LEU A 126 -16.41 10.85 -13.46
C LEU A 126 -17.67 10.16 -14.03
N GLN A 127 -18.84 10.72 -13.77
CA GLN A 127 -20.10 10.17 -14.26
C GLN A 127 -20.11 10.12 -15.79
N ASN A 128 -19.84 11.24 -16.45
CA ASN A 128 -19.78 11.33 -17.91
C ASN A 128 -18.72 10.38 -18.49
N GLY A 129 -17.57 10.27 -17.82
CA GLY A 129 -16.52 9.36 -18.23
C GLY A 129 -16.95 7.90 -18.17
N LEU A 130 -17.62 7.47 -17.10
CA LEU A 130 -18.11 6.10 -16.95
C LEU A 130 -19.28 5.79 -17.92
N GLU A 131 -20.19 6.74 -18.16
CA GLU A 131 -21.29 6.60 -19.11
C GLU A 131 -20.79 6.46 -20.56
N ASN A 132 -19.80 7.26 -20.93
CA ASN A 132 -19.24 7.25 -22.29
C ASN A 132 -18.30 6.07 -22.55
N SER A 133 -17.46 5.71 -21.58
CA SER A 133 -16.43 4.67 -21.76
C SER A 133 -16.95 3.26 -21.53
N GLN A 134 -18.04 3.11 -20.78
CA GLN A 134 -18.69 1.83 -20.45
C GLN A 134 -17.67 0.72 -20.11
N PRO A 135 -16.91 0.85 -19.01
CA PRO A 135 -15.90 -0.12 -18.65
C PRO A 135 -16.48 -1.54 -18.55
N LYS A 136 -15.75 -2.52 -19.04
CA LYS A 136 -16.23 -3.92 -19.07
C LYS A 136 -16.45 -4.48 -17.66
N TYR A 137 -15.61 -4.06 -16.71
CA TYR A 137 -15.76 -4.42 -15.30
C TYR A 137 -15.63 -3.18 -14.41
N ILE A 138 -16.42 -3.18 -13.34
CA ILE A 138 -16.31 -2.21 -12.25
C ILE A 138 -16.11 -2.98 -10.95
N LEU A 139 -14.97 -2.76 -10.26
CA LEU A 139 -14.72 -3.25 -8.91
C LEU A 139 -15.15 -2.19 -7.91
N VAL A 140 -15.97 -2.56 -6.94
CA VAL A 140 -16.45 -1.67 -5.87
C VAL A 140 -15.96 -2.21 -4.53
N ASN A 141 -15.24 -1.39 -3.79
CA ASN A 141 -14.88 -1.67 -2.41
C ASN A 141 -16.08 -1.35 -1.50
N ASN A 142 -16.54 -2.33 -0.73
CA ASN A 142 -17.71 -2.22 0.15
C ASN A 142 -17.48 -1.24 1.32
N ASP A 143 -16.21 -1.05 1.72
CA ASP A 143 -15.82 -0.14 2.81
C ASP A 143 -15.79 1.32 2.36
N VAL A 144 -15.91 1.57 1.06
CA VAL A 144 -15.88 2.91 0.46
C VAL A 144 -17.29 3.34 0.07
N LYS A 145 -17.73 4.48 0.64
CA LYS A 145 -19.07 5.02 0.33
C LYS A 145 -19.21 5.30 -1.17
N LEU A 146 -20.11 4.54 -1.82
CA LEU A 146 -20.43 4.70 -3.23
C LEU A 146 -21.36 5.91 -3.44
N LEU A 147 -21.08 6.73 -4.45
CA LEU A 147 -21.97 7.81 -4.86
C LEU A 147 -23.29 7.30 -5.42
N SER A 148 -24.39 8.01 -5.14
CA SER A 148 -25.73 7.66 -5.62
C SER A 148 -25.80 7.50 -7.13
N ASP A 149 -25.12 8.39 -7.87
CA ASP A 149 -25.15 8.39 -9.33
C ASP A 149 -24.37 7.20 -9.92
N VAL A 150 -23.22 6.87 -9.34
CA VAL A 150 -22.45 5.67 -9.72
C VAL A 150 -23.21 4.41 -9.37
N LYS A 151 -23.87 4.38 -8.20
CA LYS A 151 -24.71 3.24 -7.81
C LYS A 151 -25.87 3.04 -8.79
N ARG A 152 -26.52 4.11 -9.22
CA ARG A 152 -27.60 4.07 -10.23
C ARG A 152 -27.07 3.53 -11.56
N LEU A 153 -25.96 4.05 -12.05
CA LEU A 153 -25.30 3.61 -13.29
C LEU A 153 -24.99 2.09 -13.24
N ILE A 154 -24.41 1.62 -12.13
CA ILE A 154 -24.09 0.20 -11.96
C ILE A 154 -25.38 -0.65 -11.98
N SER A 155 -26.43 -0.25 -11.26
CA SER A 155 -27.68 -1.02 -11.21
C SER A 155 -28.40 -1.13 -12.56
N GLN A 156 -28.26 -0.10 -13.38
CA GLN A 156 -28.90 -0.05 -14.72
C GLN A 156 -28.14 -0.87 -15.76
N ASN A 157 -26.82 -0.69 -15.82
CA ASN A 157 -25.99 -1.16 -16.94
C ASN A 157 -25.16 -2.40 -16.61
N TYR A 158 -24.99 -2.76 -15.35
CA TYR A 158 -24.10 -3.83 -14.92
C TYR A 158 -24.85 -4.92 -14.15
N LYS A 159 -24.28 -6.11 -14.14
CA LYS A 159 -24.67 -7.25 -13.29
C LYS A 159 -23.48 -7.70 -12.45
N GLU A 160 -23.72 -8.32 -11.33
CA GLU A 160 -22.67 -8.90 -10.50
C GLU A 160 -21.99 -10.07 -11.24
N ALA A 161 -20.67 -10.10 -11.26
CA ALA A 161 -19.89 -11.08 -12.04
C ALA A 161 -19.80 -12.47 -11.39
N GLY A 162 -20.43 -12.68 -10.22
CA GLY A 162 -20.46 -13.97 -9.52
C GLY A 162 -19.16 -14.35 -8.79
N LEU A 163 -18.15 -13.48 -8.77
CA LEU A 163 -16.95 -13.67 -7.97
C LEU A 163 -17.28 -13.32 -6.51
N LYS A 164 -17.14 -14.28 -5.60
CA LYS A 164 -17.38 -14.08 -4.18
C LYS A 164 -16.14 -13.47 -3.53
N LEU A 165 -16.28 -12.25 -3.05
CA LEU A 165 -15.27 -11.47 -2.32
C LEU A 165 -15.98 -10.85 -1.11
N ASP A 166 -15.31 -10.77 0.03
CA ASP A 166 -15.92 -10.25 1.26
C ASP A 166 -15.89 -8.71 1.29
N HIS A 167 -14.76 -8.12 0.88
CA HIS A 167 -14.58 -6.68 0.86
C HIS A 167 -14.93 -6.00 -0.45
N PHE A 168 -15.09 -6.76 -1.54
CA PHE A 168 -15.36 -6.21 -2.87
C PHE A 168 -16.55 -6.84 -3.55
N LYS A 169 -17.13 -6.07 -4.46
CA LYS A 169 -18.09 -6.56 -5.45
C LYS A 169 -17.58 -6.25 -6.85
N LEU A 170 -17.56 -7.26 -7.68
CA LEU A 170 -17.21 -7.13 -9.10
C LEU A 170 -18.45 -7.11 -9.95
N TYR A 171 -18.58 -6.08 -10.76
CA TYR A 171 -19.70 -5.89 -11.70
C TYR A 171 -19.21 -5.97 -13.14
N GLN A 172 -19.96 -6.67 -13.97
CA GLN A 172 -19.71 -6.83 -15.40
C GLN A 172 -20.80 -6.10 -16.19
N LEU A 173 -20.42 -5.44 -17.28
CA LEU A 173 -21.34 -4.83 -18.24
C LEU A 173 -22.32 -5.90 -18.77
N LYS A 174 -23.60 -5.54 -18.86
CA LYS A 174 -24.67 -6.45 -19.32
C LYS A 174 -24.58 -6.78 -20.81
#